data_a2490c521f8c090a6b55b9f023e7d4bd
#
_entry.id   a2490c521f8c090a6b55b9f023e7d4bd
#
_cell.length_a   1.000
_cell.length_b   1.000
_cell.length_c   1.000
_cell.angle_alpha   90.00
_cell.angle_beta   90.00
_cell.angle_gamma   90.00
#
_symmetry.space_group_name_H-M   'P 1'
#
loop_
_entity.id
_entity.type
_entity.pdbx_description
1 polymer ?
#
loop_
_entity_poly.entity_id
_entity_poly.type
_entity_poly.pdbx_seq_one_letter_code
_entity_poly.pdbx_strand_id
1 'polypeptide(L)'
;EKHIIFRDYFCDKKLTPPRENYIEPTVDVIRSDIRFMDGAHVPWAIRVNDLVQQEEYGQLVSMLTAVYHKKGNKILVLSDRVNFLKRCAQTLGQKCVTITGEDPLEVRQKKIDSVVSGENTIIFGTQAIFSEGVSINPISCLILATPVNNEPLLTQLIGRVVRHSPGKLKPVIVDI
;
A
#
# COMPACT_ATOMS: atom_id res chain seq x y z
N GLU A 1 -26.16 11.64 5.80
CA GLU A 1 -27.09 12.01 4.69
C GLU A 1 -27.05 10.98 3.54
N LYS A 2 -25.89 10.61 2.95
CA LYS A 2 -25.81 9.63 1.85
C LYS A 2 -26.38 8.24 2.24
N HIS A 3 -26.18 7.81 3.47
CA HIS A 3 -26.69 6.52 3.96
C HIS A 3 -28.23 6.48 4.05
N ILE A 4 -28.87 7.60 4.36
CA ILE A 4 -30.33 7.71 4.43
C ILE A 4 -30.93 7.53 3.03
N ILE A 5 -30.38 8.21 2.03
CA ILE A 5 -30.83 8.11 0.63
C ILE A 5 -30.70 6.67 0.13
N PHE A 6 -29.60 5.99 0.38
CA PHE A 6 -29.42 4.59 -0.02
C PHE A 6 -30.42 3.66 0.64
N ARG A 7 -30.69 3.84 1.94
CA ARG A 7 -31.67 3.07 2.69
C ARG A 7 -33.08 3.24 2.13
N ASP A 8 -33.47 4.46 1.85
CA ASP A 8 -34.81 4.79 1.41
C ASP A 8 -35.12 4.30 -0.01
N TYR A 9 -34.10 4.19 -0.88
CA TYR A 9 -34.28 3.77 -2.28
C TYR A 9 -33.92 2.31 -2.55
N PHE A 10 -33.03 1.68 -1.77
CA PHE A 10 -32.50 0.36 -2.10
C PHE A 10 -32.80 -0.74 -1.10
N CYS A 11 -32.92 -0.53 0.13
CA CYS A 11 -33.45 -1.32 1.25
C CYS A 11 -32.63 -1.15 2.55
N ASP A 12 -33.21 -1.62 3.66
CA ASP A 12 -32.55 -1.61 4.98
C ASP A 12 -31.49 -2.72 5.15
N LYS A 13 -31.40 -3.66 4.22
CA LYS A 13 -30.46 -4.79 4.34
C LYS A 13 -29.09 -4.40 3.82
N LYS A 14 -28.13 -4.30 4.72
CA LYS A 14 -26.72 -4.19 4.39
C LYS A 14 -26.24 -5.54 3.85
N LEU A 15 -26.04 -5.65 2.53
CA LEU A 15 -25.41 -6.81 1.93
C LEU A 15 -23.94 -6.83 2.35
N THR A 16 -23.60 -7.74 3.23
CA THR A 16 -22.20 -8.01 3.58
C THR A 16 -21.74 -9.17 2.69
N PRO A 17 -20.74 -8.98 1.82
CA PRO A 17 -20.24 -10.08 1.01
C PRO A 17 -19.71 -11.21 1.91
N PRO A 18 -19.84 -12.48 1.49
CA PRO A 18 -19.34 -13.61 2.27
C PRO A 18 -17.83 -13.45 2.49
N ARG A 19 -17.38 -13.65 3.74
CA ARG A 19 -15.97 -13.54 4.14
C ARG A 19 -15.13 -14.79 3.80
N GLU A 20 -15.70 -15.78 3.14
CA GLU A 20 -15.07 -17.07 2.85
C GLU A 20 -13.78 -16.99 2.04
N ASN A 21 -13.58 -15.90 1.29
CA ASN A 21 -12.40 -15.67 0.45
C ASN A 21 -11.41 -14.64 1.03
N TYR A 22 -11.54 -14.33 2.32
CA TYR A 22 -10.65 -13.35 2.97
C TYR A 22 -9.87 -13.99 4.10
N ILE A 23 -8.59 -13.65 4.17
CA ILE A 23 -7.70 -14.02 5.27
C ILE A 23 -7.59 -12.82 6.20
N GLU A 24 -7.87 -13.00 7.49
CA GLU A 24 -7.71 -11.94 8.49
C GLU A 24 -6.25 -11.49 8.57
N PRO A 25 -5.95 -10.20 8.34
CA PRO A 25 -4.58 -9.71 8.36
C PRO A 25 -4.07 -9.53 9.78
N THR A 26 -2.75 -9.57 9.93
CA THR A 26 -2.06 -9.00 11.09
C THR A 26 -1.80 -7.52 10.81
N VAL A 27 -1.95 -6.64 11.79
CA VAL A 27 -1.60 -5.22 11.69
C VAL A 27 -0.41 -4.96 12.59
N ASP A 28 0.71 -4.58 11.99
CA ASP A 28 1.92 -4.19 12.70
C ASP A 28 2.06 -2.68 12.66
N VAL A 29 1.89 -2.01 13.80
CA VAL A 29 2.09 -0.56 13.95
C VAL A 29 3.53 -0.30 14.36
N ILE A 30 4.28 0.39 13.51
CA ILE A 30 5.68 0.72 13.73
C ILE A 30 5.77 2.12 14.34
N ARG A 31 6.30 2.19 15.55
CA ARG A 31 6.60 3.46 16.19
C ARG A 31 8.05 3.83 15.92
N SER A 32 8.28 5.06 15.47
CA SER A 32 9.61 5.62 15.28
C SER A 32 9.73 6.96 16.02
N ASP A 33 10.96 7.32 16.39
CA ASP A 33 11.27 8.63 16.96
C ASP A 33 11.54 9.71 15.89
N ILE A 34 11.32 9.36 14.63
CA ILE A 34 11.48 10.28 13.50
C ILE A 34 10.41 11.36 13.61
N ARG A 35 10.85 12.58 13.87
CA ARG A 35 9.98 13.74 13.97
C ARG A 35 9.91 14.46 12.64
N PHE A 36 8.74 14.88 12.26
CA PHE A 36 8.51 15.72 11.09
C PHE A 36 7.87 17.03 11.53
N MET A 37 7.85 18.01 10.64
CA MET A 37 7.35 19.35 10.90
C MET A 37 6.00 19.29 11.61
N ASP A 38 5.94 19.80 12.82
CA ASP A 38 4.74 19.86 13.65
C ASP A 38 4.21 21.29 13.73
N GLY A 39 2.91 21.43 13.93
CA GLY A 39 2.24 22.72 14.09
C GLY A 39 0.82 22.68 13.56
N ALA A 40 -0.14 23.18 14.35
CA ALA A 40 -1.56 23.19 14.00
C ALA A 40 -1.86 23.94 12.68
N HIS A 41 -0.97 24.85 12.28
CA HIS A 41 -1.12 25.67 11.07
C HIS A 41 -0.37 25.12 9.84
N VAL A 42 0.41 24.04 9.99
CA VAL A 42 1.15 23.46 8.86
C VAL A 42 0.23 22.54 8.06
N PRO A 43 -0.01 22.80 6.76
CA PRO A 43 -0.81 21.93 5.91
C PRO A 43 -0.27 20.51 5.89
N TRP A 44 -1.18 19.55 5.92
CA TRP A 44 -0.85 18.12 5.94
C TRP A 44 0.13 17.70 4.83
N ALA A 45 -0.08 18.20 3.61
CA ALA A 45 0.80 17.91 2.47
C ALA A 45 2.25 18.34 2.71
N ILE A 46 2.47 19.46 3.43
CA ILE A 46 3.81 19.95 3.78
C ILE A 46 4.44 19.05 4.82
N ARG A 47 3.69 18.61 5.84
CA ARG A 47 4.18 17.66 6.85
C ARG A 47 4.62 16.34 6.23
N VAL A 48 3.80 15.78 5.33
CA VAL A 48 4.16 14.54 4.63
C VAL A 48 5.38 14.75 3.73
N ASN A 49 5.50 15.90 3.06
CA ASN A 49 6.68 16.19 2.26
C ASN A 49 7.95 16.29 3.12
N ASP A 50 7.88 16.94 4.27
CA ASP A 50 8.99 17.03 5.22
C ASP A 50 9.41 15.63 5.68
N LEU A 51 8.47 14.79 6.10
CA LEU A 51 8.74 13.41 6.51
C LEU A 51 9.46 12.60 5.43
N VAL A 52 8.95 12.60 4.21
CA VAL A 52 9.52 11.77 3.12
C VAL A 52 10.84 12.32 2.57
N GLN A 53 11.20 13.57 2.87
CA GLN A 53 12.51 14.14 2.53
C GLN A 53 13.61 13.65 3.47
N GLN A 54 13.26 13.24 4.68
CA GLN A 54 14.22 12.75 5.65
C GLN A 54 14.83 11.43 5.19
N GLU A 55 16.15 11.36 5.18
CA GLU A 55 16.86 10.15 4.76
C GLU A 55 16.58 8.97 5.71
N GLU A 56 16.53 9.25 7.01
CA GLU A 56 16.24 8.27 8.05
C GLU A 56 14.87 7.59 7.84
N TYR A 57 13.88 8.36 7.40
CA TYR A 57 12.57 7.78 7.09
C TYR A 57 12.62 6.86 5.87
N GLY A 58 13.32 7.25 4.82
CA GLY A 58 13.55 6.41 3.66
C GLY A 58 14.29 5.11 4.00
N GLN A 59 15.29 5.19 4.87
CA GLN A 59 16.02 4.03 5.39
C GLN A 59 15.12 3.11 6.21
N LEU A 60 14.26 3.66 7.08
CA LEU A 60 13.29 2.89 7.86
C LEU A 60 12.34 2.10 6.95
N VAL A 61 11.73 2.76 5.95
CA VAL A 61 10.81 2.10 5.00
C VAL A 61 11.53 1.01 4.22
N SER A 62 12.75 1.26 3.75
CA SER A 62 13.55 0.27 3.02
C SER A 62 13.94 -0.91 3.92
N MET A 63 14.32 -0.66 5.16
CA MET A 63 14.65 -1.70 6.15
C MET A 63 13.43 -2.58 6.44
N LEU A 64 12.27 -1.99 6.72
CA LEU A 64 11.03 -2.73 6.96
C LEU A 64 10.67 -3.58 5.75
N THR A 65 10.77 -3.02 4.54
CA THR A 65 10.53 -3.76 3.30
C THR A 65 11.46 -4.98 3.20
N ALA A 66 12.75 -4.81 3.47
CA ALA A 66 13.71 -5.92 3.48
C ALA A 66 13.40 -6.98 4.55
N VAL A 67 12.98 -6.57 5.75
CA VAL A 67 12.59 -7.48 6.84
C VAL A 67 11.41 -8.37 6.46
N TYR A 68 10.33 -7.76 5.93
CA TYR A 68 9.16 -8.53 5.51
C TYR A 68 9.42 -9.37 4.27
N HIS A 69 10.27 -8.90 3.36
CA HIS A 69 10.70 -9.68 2.20
C HIS A 69 11.49 -10.94 2.63
N LYS A 70 12.40 -10.82 3.60
CA LYS A 70 13.14 -11.98 4.16
C LYS A 70 12.20 -13.01 4.82
N LYS A 71 11.04 -12.58 5.34
CA LYS A 71 9.99 -13.48 5.84
C LYS A 71 9.22 -14.20 4.73
N GLY A 72 9.57 -13.99 3.47
CA GLY A 72 8.91 -14.60 2.30
C GLY A 72 7.69 -13.84 1.78
N ASN A 73 7.41 -12.64 2.27
CA ASN A 73 6.29 -11.84 1.80
C ASN A 73 6.54 -11.26 0.41
N LYS A 74 5.49 -11.21 -0.41
CA LYS A 74 5.41 -10.33 -1.57
C LYS A 74 4.82 -9.00 -1.12
N ILE A 75 5.51 -7.89 -1.42
CA ILE A 75 5.29 -6.62 -0.72
C ILE A 75 4.75 -5.56 -1.67
N LEU A 76 3.79 -4.80 -1.19
CA LEU A 76 3.35 -3.55 -1.78
C LEU A 76 3.62 -2.41 -0.79
N VAL A 77 4.49 -1.48 -1.18
CA VAL A 77 4.78 -0.24 -0.46
C VAL A 77 4.01 0.89 -1.12
N LEU A 78 3.17 1.58 -0.37
CA LEU A 78 2.32 2.65 -0.87
C LEU A 78 2.69 4.03 -0.33
N SER A 79 2.80 4.98 -1.25
CA SER A 79 2.93 6.40 -0.95
C SER A 79 2.45 7.23 -2.13
N ASP A 80 1.99 8.45 -1.89
CA ASP A 80 1.68 9.42 -2.96
C ASP A 80 2.90 10.21 -3.43
N ARG A 81 4.07 9.92 -2.89
CA ARG A 81 5.32 10.65 -3.16
C ARG A 81 6.24 9.83 -4.08
N VAL A 82 6.10 10.05 -5.40
CA VAL A 82 6.79 9.28 -6.45
C VAL A 82 8.30 9.25 -6.25
N ASN A 83 8.93 10.39 -6.00
CA ASN A 83 10.37 10.48 -5.81
C ASN A 83 10.85 9.72 -4.55
N PHE A 84 10.05 9.72 -3.50
CA PHE A 84 10.31 8.94 -2.30
C PHE A 84 10.27 7.44 -2.60
N LEU A 85 9.25 6.96 -3.31
CA LEU A 85 9.15 5.56 -3.72
C LEU A 85 10.33 5.11 -4.58
N LYS A 86 10.71 5.94 -5.56
CA LYS A 86 11.88 5.67 -6.43
C LYS A 86 13.17 5.55 -5.61
N ARG A 87 13.38 6.44 -4.65
CA ARG A 87 14.54 6.43 -3.75
C ARG A 87 14.61 5.17 -2.90
N CYS A 88 13.48 4.79 -2.26
CA CYS A 88 13.41 3.55 -1.47
C CYS A 88 13.65 2.30 -2.33
N ALA A 89 13.12 2.26 -3.56
CA ALA A 89 13.32 1.14 -4.48
C ALA A 89 14.79 1.01 -4.90
N GLN A 90 15.49 2.12 -5.15
CA GLN A 90 16.92 2.12 -5.47
C GLN A 90 17.78 1.55 -4.34
N THR A 91 17.44 1.84 -3.10
CA THR A 91 18.17 1.32 -1.92
C THR A 91 18.07 -0.21 -1.79
N LEU A 92 16.97 -0.81 -2.24
CA LEU A 92 16.74 -2.26 -2.12
C LEU A 92 17.32 -3.08 -3.27
N GLY A 93 17.59 -2.46 -4.42
CA GLY A 93 18.22 -3.11 -5.57
C GLY A 93 17.30 -4.04 -6.34
N GLN A 94 17.75 -5.26 -6.65
CA GLN A 94 17.04 -6.21 -7.50
C GLN A 94 15.73 -6.74 -6.91
N LYS A 95 14.80 -7.17 -7.78
CA LYS A 95 13.46 -7.70 -7.47
C LYS A 95 12.44 -6.67 -6.99
N CYS A 96 12.69 -5.38 -7.23
CA CYS A 96 11.71 -4.32 -6.99
C CYS A 96 11.28 -3.64 -8.30
N VAL A 97 10.02 -3.26 -8.35
CA VAL A 97 9.47 -2.40 -9.40
C VAL A 97 8.77 -1.20 -8.78
N THR A 98 8.88 -0.05 -9.46
CA THR A 98 8.10 1.13 -9.10
C THR A 98 6.99 1.31 -10.13
N ILE A 99 5.74 1.42 -9.68
CA ILE A 99 4.56 1.59 -10.52
C ILE A 99 3.87 2.91 -10.13
N THR A 100 3.82 3.85 -11.05
CA THR A 100 3.27 5.19 -10.83
C THR A 100 2.36 5.63 -11.98
N GLY A 101 1.63 6.73 -11.77
CA GLY A 101 0.82 7.34 -12.82
C GLY A 101 1.64 7.87 -14.01
N GLU A 102 2.95 8.06 -13.84
CA GLU A 102 3.87 8.49 -14.92
C GLU A 102 4.17 7.34 -15.91
N ASP A 103 3.94 6.09 -15.51
CA ASP A 103 4.19 4.93 -16.37
C ASP A 103 3.11 4.84 -17.47
N PRO A 104 3.48 4.70 -18.75
CA PRO A 104 2.57 4.32 -19.81
C PRO A 104 1.87 3.00 -19.49
N LEU A 105 0.63 2.84 -19.98
CA LEU A 105 -0.19 1.66 -19.66
C LEU A 105 0.52 0.34 -19.97
N GLU A 106 1.20 0.25 -21.10
CA GLU A 106 1.95 -0.96 -21.51
C GLU A 106 3.11 -1.27 -20.57
N VAL A 107 3.84 -0.24 -20.12
CA VAL A 107 4.95 -0.38 -19.17
C VAL A 107 4.41 -0.82 -17.82
N ARG A 108 3.31 -0.23 -17.38
CA ARG A 108 2.63 -0.60 -16.14
C ARG A 108 2.20 -2.07 -16.17
N GLN A 109 1.60 -2.52 -17.27
CA GLN A 109 1.18 -3.91 -17.40
C GLN A 109 2.37 -4.86 -17.33
N LYS A 110 3.46 -4.59 -18.05
CA LYS A 110 4.69 -5.41 -17.97
C LYS A 110 5.26 -5.51 -16.56
N LYS A 111 5.25 -4.40 -15.80
CA LYS A 111 5.67 -4.39 -14.40
C LYS A 111 4.75 -5.25 -13.52
N ILE A 112 3.44 -5.20 -13.73
CA ILE A 112 2.46 -6.04 -13.02
C ILE A 112 2.70 -7.51 -13.36
N ASP A 113 2.88 -7.84 -14.62
CA ASP A 113 3.13 -9.22 -15.08
C ASP A 113 4.40 -9.79 -14.47
N SER A 114 5.46 -8.99 -14.31
CA SER A 114 6.70 -9.40 -13.65
C SER A 114 6.51 -9.74 -12.17
N VAL A 115 5.53 -9.11 -11.51
CA VAL A 115 5.19 -9.45 -10.11
C VAL A 115 4.31 -10.69 -10.04
N VAL A 116 3.38 -10.85 -10.97
CA VAL A 116 2.54 -12.05 -11.05
C VAL A 116 3.40 -13.29 -11.34
N SER A 117 4.37 -13.20 -12.25
CA SER A 117 5.32 -14.27 -12.55
C SER A 117 6.29 -14.59 -11.41
N GLY A 118 6.47 -13.65 -10.47
CA GLY A 118 7.42 -13.80 -9.35
C GLY A 118 8.85 -13.36 -9.66
N GLU A 119 9.08 -12.78 -10.83
CA GLU A 119 10.36 -12.14 -11.19
C GLU A 119 10.66 -10.98 -10.23
N ASN A 120 9.66 -10.15 -9.97
CA ASN A 120 9.69 -9.13 -8.95
C ASN A 120 8.76 -9.48 -7.78
N THR A 121 9.20 -9.19 -6.57
CA THR A 121 8.47 -9.55 -5.34
C THR A 121 8.13 -8.33 -4.48
N ILE A 122 8.66 -7.17 -4.84
CA ILE A 122 8.46 -5.91 -4.14
C ILE A 122 7.96 -4.86 -5.14
N ILE A 123 6.86 -4.21 -4.79
CA ILE A 123 6.27 -3.12 -5.57
C ILE A 123 6.31 -1.85 -4.72
N PHE A 124 6.82 -0.78 -5.29
CA PHE A 124 6.63 0.58 -4.81
C PHE A 124 5.60 1.26 -5.69
N GLY A 125 4.45 1.65 -5.15
CA GLY A 125 3.37 2.17 -5.96
C GLY A 125 2.64 3.36 -5.36
N THR A 126 2.04 4.17 -6.23
CA THR A 126 1.18 5.26 -5.78
C THR A 126 -0.21 4.73 -5.42
N GLN A 127 -0.82 5.32 -4.39
CA GLN A 127 -2.15 4.95 -3.91
C GLN A 127 -3.18 4.97 -5.05
N ALA A 128 -3.14 5.98 -5.94
CA ALA A 128 -4.06 6.14 -7.05
C ALA A 128 -4.07 4.92 -7.98
N ILE A 129 -2.91 4.41 -8.37
CA ILE A 129 -2.81 3.24 -9.28
C ILE A 129 -3.49 2.01 -8.70
N PHE A 130 -3.30 1.77 -7.42
CA PHE A 130 -3.87 0.60 -6.76
C PHE A 130 -5.33 0.78 -6.34
N SER A 131 -5.87 2.00 -6.34
CA SER A 131 -7.29 2.25 -6.21
C SER A 131 -8.07 1.98 -7.50
N GLU A 132 -7.46 2.21 -8.66
CA GLU A 132 -8.10 2.16 -9.99
C GLU A 132 -8.29 0.74 -10.57
N GLY A 133 -8.17 -0.31 -9.79
CA GLY A 133 -8.49 -1.65 -10.28
C GLY A 133 -7.32 -2.61 -10.45
N VAL A 134 -6.07 -2.17 -10.32
CA VAL A 134 -4.92 -3.07 -10.35
C VAL A 134 -5.00 -4.05 -9.19
N SER A 135 -5.17 -5.33 -9.49
CA SER A 135 -5.21 -6.40 -8.48
C SER A 135 -3.99 -7.29 -8.66
N ILE A 136 -3.19 -7.41 -7.61
CA ILE A 136 -2.05 -8.31 -7.58
C ILE A 136 -2.26 -9.31 -6.45
N ASN A 137 -2.90 -10.43 -6.80
CA ASN A 137 -3.29 -11.47 -5.84
C ASN A 137 -2.14 -12.03 -4.98
N PRO A 138 -0.89 -12.15 -5.48
CA PRO A 138 0.20 -12.68 -4.67
C PRO A 138 0.68 -11.80 -3.52
N ILE A 139 0.30 -10.51 -3.46
CA ILE A 139 0.75 -9.61 -2.39
C ILE A 139 0.24 -10.09 -1.03
N SER A 140 1.17 -10.29 -0.09
CA SER A 140 0.88 -10.70 1.28
C SER A 140 1.30 -9.67 2.34
N CYS A 141 2.01 -8.60 1.97
CA CYS A 141 2.37 -7.52 2.87
C CYS A 141 2.07 -6.16 2.22
N LEU A 142 1.37 -5.30 2.95
CA LEU A 142 1.09 -3.92 2.58
C LEU A 142 1.80 -3.01 3.57
N ILE A 143 2.70 -2.17 3.08
CA ILE A 143 3.37 -1.13 3.88
C ILE A 143 2.78 0.22 3.51
N LEU A 144 2.15 0.88 4.46
CA LEU A 144 1.63 2.24 4.33
C LEU A 144 2.77 3.21 4.67
N ALA A 145 3.55 3.56 3.64
CA ALA A 145 4.73 4.41 3.81
C ALA A 145 4.42 5.92 3.84
N THR A 146 3.19 6.31 3.67
CA THR A 146 2.66 7.62 4.00
C THR A 146 1.20 7.47 4.42
N PRO A 147 0.73 8.31 5.36
CA PRO A 147 -0.63 8.19 5.87
C PRO A 147 -1.69 8.26 4.77
N VAL A 148 -2.67 7.38 4.85
CA VAL A 148 -3.84 7.34 3.95
C VAL A 148 -5.01 7.97 4.68
N ASN A 149 -5.33 9.21 4.35
CA ASN A 149 -6.43 9.96 4.98
C ASN A 149 -7.77 9.80 4.24
N ASN A 150 -8.00 8.62 3.68
CA ASN A 150 -9.22 8.29 2.94
C ASN A 150 -9.63 6.86 3.29
N GLU A 151 -10.60 6.71 4.19
CA GLU A 151 -11.07 5.42 4.68
C GLU A 151 -11.59 4.48 3.56
N PRO A 152 -12.40 4.93 2.57
CA PRO A 152 -12.79 4.09 1.46
C PRO A 152 -11.60 3.57 0.65
N LEU A 153 -10.60 4.40 0.39
CA LEU A 153 -9.39 4.01 -0.31
C LEU A 153 -8.60 2.97 0.50
N LEU A 154 -8.39 3.23 1.78
CA LEU A 154 -7.68 2.29 2.68
C LEU A 154 -8.39 0.93 2.72
N THR A 155 -9.72 0.92 2.84
CA THR A 155 -10.53 -0.30 2.81
C THR A 155 -10.36 -1.07 1.51
N GLN A 156 -10.34 -0.39 0.38
CA GLN A 156 -10.09 -1.03 -0.94
C GLN A 156 -8.69 -1.64 -1.03
N LEU A 157 -7.67 -0.92 -0.59
CA LEU A 157 -6.28 -1.37 -0.61
C LEU A 157 -6.08 -2.61 0.27
N ILE A 158 -6.56 -2.55 1.51
CA ILE A 158 -6.53 -3.70 2.44
C ILE A 158 -7.33 -4.87 1.84
N GLY A 159 -8.54 -4.62 1.34
CA GLY A 159 -9.39 -5.63 0.73
C GLY A 159 -8.74 -6.43 -0.41
N ARG A 160 -7.78 -5.84 -1.12
CA ARG A 160 -7.00 -6.54 -2.17
C ARG A 160 -5.94 -7.45 -1.57
N VAL A 161 -5.30 -6.99 -0.49
CA VAL A 161 -4.22 -7.74 0.16
C VAL A 161 -4.76 -8.92 0.96
N VAL A 162 -5.95 -8.82 1.53
CA VAL A 162 -6.55 -9.90 2.34
C VAL A 162 -7.24 -11.00 1.50
N ARG A 163 -7.37 -10.83 0.18
CA ARG A 163 -7.94 -11.89 -0.68
C ARG A 163 -7.11 -13.16 -0.63
N HIS A 164 -7.81 -14.27 -0.51
CA HIS A 164 -7.18 -15.58 -0.58
C HIS A 164 -6.56 -15.83 -1.95
N SER A 165 -5.37 -16.42 -1.95
CA SER A 165 -4.69 -16.93 -3.14
C SER A 165 -3.87 -18.15 -2.76
N PRO A 166 -3.83 -19.20 -3.57
CA PRO A 166 -3.04 -20.40 -3.27
C PRO A 166 -1.58 -20.06 -3.00
N GLY A 167 -1.01 -20.62 -1.93
CA GLY A 167 0.39 -20.39 -1.53
C GLY A 167 0.70 -19.02 -0.95
N LYS A 168 -0.30 -18.16 -0.75
CA LYS A 168 -0.11 -16.85 -0.16
C LYS A 168 0.07 -16.94 1.36
N LEU A 169 1.05 -16.24 1.89
CA LEU A 169 1.24 -16.09 3.33
C LEU A 169 0.09 -15.30 3.96
N LYS A 170 -0.09 -15.47 5.27
CA LYS A 170 -1.03 -14.66 6.04
C LYS A 170 -0.76 -13.17 5.78
N PRO A 171 -1.78 -12.38 5.40
CA PRO A 171 -1.59 -10.97 5.10
C PRO A 171 -1.10 -10.17 6.30
N VAL A 172 -0.19 -9.24 6.05
CA VAL A 172 0.30 -8.29 7.04
C VAL A 172 0.12 -6.86 6.51
N ILE A 173 -0.42 -6.00 7.34
CA ILE A 173 -0.50 -4.57 7.10
C ILE A 173 0.49 -3.89 8.02
N VAL A 174 1.42 -3.12 7.47
CA VAL A 174 2.42 -2.36 8.24
C VAL A 174 2.05 -0.89 8.15
N ASP A 175 1.80 -0.28 9.29
CA ASP A 175 1.50 1.14 9.46
C ASP A 175 2.68 1.81 10.18
N ILE A 176 3.23 2.91 9.61
CA ILE A 176 4.45 3.56 10.08
C ILE A 176 4.14 4.97 10.56
#